data_f3a24a7ef5ac71e8eecaf16e682b3ba8
#
_entry.id   f3a24a7ef5ac71e8eecaf16e682b3ba8
#
_cell.length_a   1.000
_cell.length_b   1.000
_cell.length_c   1.000
_cell.angle_alpha   90.00
_cell.angle_beta   90.00
_cell.angle_gamma   90.00
#
_symmetry.space_group_name_H-M   'P 1'
#
loop_
_entity.id
_entity.type
_entity.pdbx_description
1 polymer ?
#
loop_
_entity_poly.entity_id
_entity_poly.type
_entity_poly.pdbx_seq_one_letter_code
_entity_poly.pdbx_strand_id
1 'polypeptide(L)'
;MVSGKYTYTDKQYIGSYLVDSKRMLTPTFLFNLMQEAAVNHADKLGAGWDYLRQFGHFWAMSRMDVEILRMPRWQETIVINTWPKGHNFLIQPRDHQIESEDGEILVRATTNWVILDLEGKPVQLSEYEEPLTRCEPELHAIKSPASRLRNAVPLENPIFKPVVYSNLDVNHHANNGAYVTWIMDSFDDAFHQSHDLSFLAINYLQQTHADDQYTIMKKETAEGDFLCSIYSQKNSVEVCRVRTVWKGRR
;
A
#
# COMPACT_ATOMS: atom_id res chain seq x y z
N MET A 1 6.91 16.59 -14.58
CA MET A 1 7.73 15.36 -14.31
C MET A 1 8.49 15.58 -13.01
N VAL A 2 8.39 14.63 -12.10
CA VAL A 2 9.21 14.59 -10.88
C VAL A 2 10.67 14.37 -11.28
N SER A 3 11.60 15.17 -10.76
CA SER A 3 13.03 14.96 -10.99
C SER A 3 13.82 15.19 -9.72
N GLY A 4 14.68 14.24 -9.39
CA GLY A 4 15.62 14.27 -8.29
C GLY A 4 16.72 13.25 -8.53
N LYS A 5 17.85 13.39 -7.87
CA LYS A 5 19.01 12.48 -8.04
C LYS A 5 18.66 11.03 -7.67
N TYR A 6 17.79 10.86 -6.67
CA TYR A 6 17.36 9.57 -6.13
C TYR A 6 15.86 9.32 -6.37
N THR A 7 15.39 9.69 -7.57
CA THR A 7 14.05 9.32 -8.04
C THR A 7 14.15 8.12 -8.99
N TYR A 8 13.14 7.28 -8.97
CA TYR A 8 12.96 6.16 -9.89
C TYR A 8 11.69 6.38 -10.69
N THR A 9 11.76 6.15 -11.97
CA THR A 9 10.63 6.27 -12.90
C THR A 9 10.44 4.95 -13.62
N ASP A 10 9.19 4.49 -13.68
CA ASP A 10 8.75 3.34 -14.46
C ASP A 10 7.53 3.70 -15.30
N LYS A 11 7.40 3.10 -16.48
CA LYS A 11 6.24 3.25 -17.37
C LYS A 11 5.46 1.96 -17.41
N GLN A 12 4.15 2.06 -17.21
CA GLN A 12 3.25 0.91 -17.19
C GLN A 12 2.05 1.13 -18.10
N TYR A 13 1.82 0.18 -19.01
CA TYR A 13 0.59 0.10 -19.80
C TYR A 13 -0.50 -0.61 -19.00
N ILE A 14 -1.69 -0.01 -18.91
CA ILE A 14 -2.82 -0.57 -18.19
C ILE A 14 -3.56 -1.57 -19.08
N GLY A 15 -3.22 -2.84 -18.92
CA GLY A 15 -3.84 -3.96 -19.63
C GLY A 15 -5.23 -4.32 -19.09
N SER A 16 -5.99 -5.11 -19.87
CA SER A 16 -7.37 -5.50 -19.52
C SER A 16 -7.49 -6.31 -18.22
N TYR A 17 -6.45 -7.03 -17.82
CA TYR A 17 -6.42 -7.85 -16.60
C TYR A 17 -6.18 -7.04 -15.32
N LEU A 18 -5.83 -5.75 -15.44
CA LEU A 18 -5.57 -4.86 -14.31
C LEU A 18 -6.80 -4.03 -13.91
N VAL A 19 -7.87 -4.07 -14.71
CA VAL A 19 -9.01 -3.15 -14.58
C VAL A 19 -10.27 -3.87 -14.13
N ASP A 20 -11.18 -3.09 -13.54
CA ASP A 20 -12.53 -3.51 -13.15
C ASP A 20 -13.54 -3.42 -14.32
N SER A 21 -14.82 -3.74 -14.04
CA SER A 21 -15.93 -3.64 -15.00
C SER A 21 -16.17 -2.22 -15.52
N LYS A 22 -15.68 -1.20 -14.84
CA LYS A 22 -15.73 0.22 -15.24
C LYS A 22 -14.54 0.61 -16.12
N ARG A 23 -13.66 -0.32 -16.46
CA ARG A 23 -12.39 -0.12 -17.18
C ARG A 23 -11.40 0.78 -16.43
N MET A 24 -11.48 0.80 -15.09
CA MET A 24 -10.59 1.56 -14.23
C MET A 24 -9.59 0.61 -13.57
N LEU A 25 -8.32 1.04 -13.44
CA LEU A 25 -7.31 0.28 -12.69
C LEU A 25 -7.86 -0.05 -11.29
N THR A 26 -7.78 -1.33 -10.89
CA THR A 26 -8.27 -1.69 -9.55
C THR A 26 -7.35 -1.15 -8.45
N PRO A 27 -7.87 -0.80 -7.26
CA PRO A 27 -7.03 -0.36 -6.14
C PRO A 27 -5.93 -1.35 -5.79
N THR A 28 -6.20 -2.65 -5.85
CA THR A 28 -5.20 -3.71 -5.61
C THR A 28 -4.02 -3.61 -6.57
N PHE A 29 -4.28 -3.51 -7.86
CA PHE A 29 -3.20 -3.39 -8.84
C PHE A 29 -2.48 -2.04 -8.76
N LEU A 30 -3.18 -0.96 -8.43
CA LEU A 30 -2.54 0.33 -8.14
C LEU A 30 -1.50 0.19 -7.02
N PHE A 31 -1.85 -0.47 -5.92
CA PHE A 31 -0.93 -0.74 -4.80
C PHE A 31 0.25 -1.61 -5.22
N ASN A 32 -0.01 -2.70 -5.95
CA ASN A 32 1.04 -3.60 -6.43
C ASN A 32 2.04 -2.90 -7.35
N LEU A 33 1.58 -2.05 -8.27
CA LEU A 33 2.46 -1.26 -9.14
C LEU A 33 3.34 -0.29 -8.36
N MET A 34 2.80 0.40 -7.36
CA MET A 34 3.59 1.29 -6.50
C MET A 34 4.60 0.51 -5.65
N GLN A 35 4.21 -0.64 -5.10
CA GLN A 35 5.10 -1.51 -4.33
C GLN A 35 6.25 -2.03 -5.21
N GLU A 36 5.95 -2.50 -6.43
CA GLU A 36 6.95 -3.00 -7.36
C GLU A 36 7.97 -1.91 -7.74
N ALA A 37 7.48 -0.70 -8.03
CA ALA A 37 8.35 0.43 -8.30
C ALA A 37 9.27 0.76 -7.10
N ALA A 38 8.78 0.61 -5.86
CA ALA A 38 9.58 0.80 -4.65
C ALA A 38 10.66 -0.28 -4.50
N VAL A 39 10.31 -1.56 -4.75
CA VAL A 39 11.25 -2.71 -4.70
C VAL A 39 12.35 -2.52 -5.73
N ASN A 40 12.01 -2.29 -7.00
CA ASN A 40 12.96 -2.07 -8.08
C ASN A 40 13.89 -0.87 -7.80
N HIS A 41 13.36 0.18 -7.16
CA HIS A 41 14.19 1.32 -6.78
C HIS A 41 15.12 1.00 -5.61
N ALA A 42 14.66 0.26 -4.59
CA ALA A 42 15.49 -0.15 -3.46
C ALA A 42 16.69 -1.00 -3.94
N ASP A 43 16.49 -1.91 -4.90
CA ASP A 43 17.56 -2.69 -5.52
C ASP A 43 18.58 -1.79 -6.22
N LYS A 44 18.13 -0.81 -7.03
CA LYS A 44 19.01 0.17 -7.70
C LYS A 44 19.80 1.05 -6.74
N LEU A 45 19.22 1.34 -5.57
CA LEU A 45 19.91 2.07 -4.51
C LEU A 45 20.90 1.21 -3.71
N GLY A 46 20.90 -0.11 -3.91
CA GLY A 46 21.72 -1.06 -3.16
C GLY A 46 21.17 -1.40 -1.78
N ALA A 47 19.88 -1.14 -1.53
CA ALA A 47 19.16 -1.43 -0.29
C ALA A 47 18.02 -2.44 -0.49
N GLY A 48 18.06 -3.23 -1.56
CA GLY A 48 17.00 -4.16 -1.92
C GLY A 48 17.06 -5.48 -1.17
N TRP A 49 16.28 -6.44 -1.69
CA TRP A 49 16.09 -7.74 -1.08
C TRP A 49 17.40 -8.50 -0.82
N ASP A 50 18.26 -8.67 -1.84
CA ASP A 50 19.50 -9.44 -1.74
C ASP A 50 20.49 -8.83 -0.74
N TYR A 51 20.49 -7.49 -0.61
CA TYR A 51 21.32 -6.81 0.38
C TYR A 51 20.86 -7.10 1.80
N LEU A 52 19.57 -6.95 2.10
CA LEU A 52 19.05 -7.15 3.46
C LEU A 52 19.07 -8.62 3.88
N ARG A 53 18.85 -9.54 2.95
CA ARG A 53 18.89 -11.01 3.22
C ARG A 53 20.24 -11.50 3.74
N GLN A 54 21.34 -10.83 3.41
CA GLN A 54 22.68 -11.17 3.95
C GLN A 54 22.74 -11.02 5.47
N PHE A 55 21.89 -10.18 6.04
CA PHE A 55 21.77 -9.92 7.48
C PHE A 55 20.58 -10.67 8.12
N GLY A 56 19.83 -11.44 7.34
CA GLY A 56 18.59 -12.05 7.81
C GLY A 56 17.44 -11.04 7.98
N HIS A 57 17.46 -9.94 7.24
CA HIS A 57 16.49 -8.84 7.37
C HIS A 57 15.68 -8.67 6.08
N PHE A 58 14.55 -7.96 6.20
CA PHE A 58 13.69 -7.63 5.05
C PHE A 58 12.89 -6.35 5.27
N TRP A 59 12.48 -5.72 4.16
CA TRP A 59 11.57 -4.59 4.19
C TRP A 59 10.14 -5.03 4.46
N ALA A 60 9.46 -4.31 5.36
CA ALA A 60 8.03 -4.41 5.58
C ALA A 60 7.37 -3.01 5.46
N MET A 61 6.28 -2.94 4.73
CA MET A 61 5.44 -1.73 4.70
C MET A 61 4.59 -1.68 5.97
N SER A 62 4.68 -0.59 6.72
CA SER A 62 3.87 -0.41 7.93
C SER A 62 2.63 0.45 7.70
N ARG A 63 2.71 1.45 6.82
CA ARG A 63 1.60 2.36 6.49
C ARG A 63 1.70 2.87 5.07
N MET A 64 0.54 3.20 4.52
CA MET A 64 0.44 3.87 3.23
C MET A 64 -0.81 4.75 3.20
N ASP A 65 -0.67 5.98 2.69
CA ASP A 65 -1.78 6.87 2.34
C ASP A 65 -1.74 7.11 0.84
N VAL A 66 -2.90 7.02 0.20
CA VAL A 66 -3.06 7.18 -1.25
C VAL A 66 -4.17 8.19 -1.52
N GLU A 67 -3.84 9.29 -2.17
CA GLU A 67 -4.78 10.26 -2.73
C GLU A 67 -5.01 9.96 -4.20
N ILE A 68 -6.25 9.69 -4.58
CA ILE A 68 -6.64 9.36 -5.95
C ILE A 68 -7.38 10.55 -6.53
N LEU A 69 -6.72 11.29 -7.41
CA LEU A 69 -7.31 12.43 -8.13
C LEU A 69 -8.15 11.92 -9.31
N ARG A 70 -7.63 10.90 -10.00
CA ARG A 70 -8.30 10.13 -11.05
C ARG A 70 -7.68 8.73 -11.13
N MET A 71 -8.50 7.71 -11.17
CA MET A 71 -8.00 6.35 -11.37
C MET A 71 -7.54 6.17 -12.83
N PRO A 72 -6.34 5.57 -13.09
CA PRO A 72 -5.91 5.22 -14.43
C PRO A 72 -6.91 4.29 -15.14
N ARG A 73 -6.97 4.37 -16.48
CA ARG A 73 -7.95 3.65 -17.28
C ARG A 73 -7.29 2.55 -18.12
N TRP A 74 -8.09 1.59 -18.53
CA TRP A 74 -7.67 0.60 -19.53
C TRP A 74 -7.14 1.29 -20.79
N GLN A 75 -6.05 0.75 -21.34
CA GLN A 75 -5.30 1.27 -22.51
C GLN A 75 -4.55 2.59 -22.27
N GLU A 76 -4.52 3.09 -21.04
CA GLU A 76 -3.69 4.23 -20.68
C GLU A 76 -2.26 3.76 -20.36
N THR A 77 -1.27 4.53 -20.73
CA THR A 77 0.10 4.40 -20.23
C THR A 77 0.30 5.39 -19.11
N ILE A 78 0.80 4.92 -17.97
CA ILE A 78 1.10 5.76 -16.81
C ILE A 78 2.60 5.80 -16.54
N VAL A 79 3.02 6.87 -15.88
CA VAL A 79 4.39 7.07 -15.39
C VAL A 79 4.37 7.05 -13.87
N ILE A 80 5.05 6.07 -13.28
CA ILE A 80 5.16 5.90 -11.83
C ILE A 80 6.51 6.46 -11.39
N ASN A 81 6.48 7.50 -10.58
CA ASN A 81 7.66 8.08 -9.96
C ASN A 81 7.67 7.71 -8.48
N THR A 82 8.84 7.30 -7.93
CA THR A 82 8.99 7.01 -6.50
C THR A 82 10.37 7.42 -5.99
N TRP A 83 10.45 7.85 -4.73
CA TRP A 83 11.68 8.26 -4.06
C TRP A 83 11.58 8.11 -2.55
N PRO A 84 12.68 7.74 -1.85
CA PRO A 84 12.74 7.80 -0.39
C PRO A 84 12.91 9.25 0.06
N LYS A 85 12.31 9.62 1.21
CA LYS A 85 12.30 10.99 1.78
C LYS A 85 13.31 11.18 2.91
N GLY A 86 14.20 10.24 3.12
CA GLY A 86 15.07 10.18 4.27
C GLY A 86 14.66 9.06 5.20
N HIS A 87 15.17 9.05 6.41
CA HIS A 87 14.77 8.09 7.43
C HIS A 87 14.85 8.71 8.82
N ASN A 88 14.09 8.19 9.74
CA ASN A 88 14.31 8.35 11.17
C ASN A 88 14.68 6.99 11.76
N PHE A 89 14.83 6.90 13.06
CA PHE A 89 15.33 5.74 13.80
C PHE A 89 14.90 4.35 13.28
N LEU A 90 13.61 4.16 12.94
CA LEU A 90 13.04 2.88 12.48
C LEU A 90 12.31 2.96 11.13
N ILE A 91 11.99 4.17 10.66
CA ILE A 91 11.08 4.35 9.54
C ILE A 91 11.80 5.05 8.40
N GLN A 92 11.69 4.48 7.20
CA GLN A 92 12.03 5.14 5.95
C GLN A 92 10.75 5.52 5.21
N PRO A 93 10.36 6.82 5.20
CA PRO A 93 9.26 7.31 4.37
C PRO A 93 9.65 7.29 2.90
N ARG A 94 8.67 6.98 2.05
CA ARG A 94 8.82 7.00 0.59
C ARG A 94 7.56 7.57 -0.03
N ASP A 95 7.72 8.41 -1.03
CA ASP A 95 6.61 8.93 -1.81
C ASP A 95 6.51 8.28 -3.19
N HIS A 96 5.28 8.34 -3.72
CA HIS A 96 4.96 7.92 -5.08
C HIS A 96 4.09 9.00 -5.74
N GLN A 97 4.32 9.23 -7.02
CA GLN A 97 3.46 10.05 -7.86
C GLN A 97 3.23 9.33 -9.18
N ILE A 98 1.97 9.16 -9.54
CA ILE A 98 1.58 8.55 -10.81
C ILE A 98 1.02 9.64 -11.69
N GLU A 99 1.53 9.72 -12.91
CA GLU A 99 1.14 10.68 -13.93
C GLU A 99 0.65 9.96 -15.20
N SER A 100 -0.21 10.60 -15.99
CA SER A 100 -0.44 10.22 -17.38
C SER A 100 0.80 10.53 -18.22
N GLU A 101 0.87 10.03 -19.44
CA GLU A 101 1.97 10.40 -20.38
C GLU A 101 2.02 11.90 -20.68
N ASP A 102 0.88 12.58 -20.60
CA ASP A 102 0.77 14.04 -20.81
C ASP A 102 1.13 14.85 -19.56
N GLY A 103 1.48 14.19 -18.44
CA GLY A 103 1.91 14.84 -17.21
C GLY A 103 0.78 15.24 -16.24
N GLU A 104 -0.48 14.79 -16.48
CA GLU A 104 -1.56 14.93 -15.49
C GLU A 104 -1.25 14.07 -14.27
N ILE A 105 -1.29 14.65 -13.06
CA ILE A 105 -1.11 13.89 -11.83
C ILE A 105 -2.39 13.12 -11.54
N LEU A 106 -2.30 11.80 -11.51
CA LEU A 106 -3.41 10.86 -11.30
C LEU A 106 -3.53 10.42 -9.85
N VAL A 107 -2.39 10.10 -9.23
CA VAL A 107 -2.33 9.56 -7.87
C VAL A 107 -1.09 10.11 -7.15
N ARG A 108 -1.24 10.39 -5.86
CA ARG A 108 -0.13 10.65 -4.93
C ARG A 108 -0.20 9.66 -3.78
N ALA A 109 0.96 9.21 -3.33
CA ALA A 109 1.00 8.34 -2.16
C ALA A 109 2.24 8.62 -1.30
N THR A 110 2.11 8.33 -0.01
CA THR A 110 3.23 8.29 0.94
C THR A 110 3.18 6.99 1.72
N THR A 111 4.33 6.35 1.89
CA THR A 111 4.49 5.06 2.55
C THR A 111 5.51 5.14 3.66
N ASN A 112 5.34 4.32 4.70
CA ASN A 112 6.33 4.10 5.74
C ASN A 112 6.83 2.67 5.68
N TRP A 113 8.13 2.51 5.50
CA TRP A 113 8.82 1.22 5.50
C TRP A 113 9.65 1.05 6.76
N VAL A 114 9.75 -0.17 7.22
CA VAL A 114 10.60 -0.60 8.34
C VAL A 114 11.42 -1.81 7.90
N ILE A 115 12.62 -1.96 8.46
CA ILE A 115 13.37 -3.21 8.31
C ILE A 115 13.01 -4.10 9.50
N LEU A 116 12.69 -5.36 9.23
CA LEU A 116 12.42 -6.37 10.24
C LEU A 116 13.45 -7.49 10.15
N ASP A 117 13.79 -8.10 11.30
CA ASP A 117 14.49 -9.37 11.36
C ASP A 117 13.54 -10.55 11.10
N LEU A 118 14.08 -11.78 11.08
CA LEU A 118 13.31 -13.00 10.84
C LEU A 118 12.30 -13.34 11.96
N GLU A 119 12.42 -12.68 13.14
CA GLU A 119 11.46 -12.79 14.25
C GLU A 119 10.38 -11.70 14.18
N GLY A 120 10.45 -10.82 13.16
CA GLY A 120 9.52 -9.70 12.96
C GLY A 120 9.79 -8.50 13.86
N LYS A 121 10.97 -8.39 14.46
CA LYS A 121 11.35 -7.24 15.29
C LYS A 121 11.95 -6.13 14.43
N PRO A 122 11.60 -4.86 14.66
CA PRO A 122 12.18 -3.75 13.94
C PRO A 122 13.68 -3.58 14.23
N VAL A 123 14.44 -3.38 13.15
CA VAL A 123 15.89 -3.10 13.17
C VAL A 123 16.12 -1.62 12.97
N GLN A 124 17.12 -1.06 13.66
CA GLN A 124 17.47 0.36 13.53
C GLN A 124 18.08 0.65 12.17
N LEU A 125 17.59 1.68 11.48
CA LEU A 125 18.07 2.04 10.15
C LEU A 125 19.51 2.57 10.15
N SER A 126 20.00 3.06 11.29
CA SER A 126 21.41 3.47 11.48
C SER A 126 22.41 2.33 11.31
N GLU A 127 21.97 1.07 11.35
CA GLU A 127 22.82 -0.10 11.04
C GLU A 127 23.15 -0.20 9.54
N TYR A 128 22.49 0.60 8.68
CA TYR A 128 22.60 0.59 7.23
C TYR A 128 22.87 1.99 6.66
N GLU A 129 23.82 2.73 7.22
CA GLU A 129 24.07 4.14 6.84
C GLU A 129 24.13 4.38 5.33
N GLU A 130 24.89 3.57 4.61
CA GLU A 130 24.86 3.47 3.16
C GLU A 130 24.17 2.14 2.78
N PRO A 131 23.17 2.11 1.94
CA PRO A 131 22.66 3.10 0.96
C PRO A 131 21.42 3.90 1.40
N LEU A 132 21.00 3.84 2.66
CA LEU A 132 19.74 4.45 3.11
C LEU A 132 19.76 5.99 3.16
N THR A 133 20.94 6.60 3.05
CA THR A 133 21.10 8.07 2.94
C THR A 133 20.76 8.61 1.54
N ARG A 134 20.56 7.74 0.55
CA ARG A 134 20.21 8.11 -0.83
C ARG A 134 18.71 8.45 -0.92
N CYS A 135 18.38 9.72 -0.68
CA CYS A 135 16.98 10.17 -0.53
C CYS A 135 16.79 11.60 -1.07
N GLU A 136 15.52 12.00 -1.17
CA GLU A 136 15.06 13.33 -1.61
C GLU A 136 14.20 13.96 -0.50
N PRO A 137 14.81 14.51 0.57
CA PRO A 137 14.08 14.93 1.77
C PRO A 137 13.15 16.14 1.51
N GLU A 138 13.46 16.98 0.53
CA GLU A 138 12.67 18.17 0.20
C GLU A 138 11.61 17.91 -0.87
N LEU A 139 11.60 16.72 -1.49
CA LEU A 139 10.64 16.36 -2.53
C LEU A 139 9.44 15.63 -1.91
N HIS A 140 8.23 16.15 -2.12
CA HIS A 140 7.03 15.60 -1.52
C HIS A 140 5.90 15.43 -2.53
N ALA A 141 5.37 14.21 -2.70
CA ALA A 141 4.05 13.97 -3.29
C ALA A 141 2.94 14.31 -2.28
N ILE A 142 3.13 13.85 -1.01
CA ILE A 142 2.32 14.19 0.15
C ILE A 142 3.24 14.71 1.25
N LYS A 143 2.97 15.93 1.76
CA LYS A 143 3.80 16.54 2.81
C LYS A 143 3.63 15.87 4.17
N SER A 144 2.40 15.46 4.49
CA SER A 144 2.10 14.79 5.75
C SER A 144 2.71 13.37 5.78
N PRO A 145 3.19 12.88 6.93
CA PRO A 145 3.57 11.48 7.06
C PRO A 145 2.33 10.58 6.90
N ALA A 146 2.54 9.31 6.50
CA ALA A 146 1.45 8.34 6.39
C ALA A 146 0.67 8.21 7.71
N SER A 147 -0.65 8.22 7.60
CA SER A 147 -1.60 8.32 8.71
C SER A 147 -1.46 7.19 9.72
N ARG A 148 -1.50 7.52 11.01
CA ARG A 148 -1.67 6.54 12.07
C ARG A 148 -3.14 6.43 12.45
N LEU A 149 -3.82 5.41 11.91
CA LEU A 149 -5.20 5.11 12.26
C LEU A 149 -5.26 4.53 13.68
N ARG A 150 -5.94 5.23 14.60
CA ARG A 150 -5.90 4.90 16.04
C ARG A 150 -7.08 4.02 16.49
N ASN A 151 -8.24 4.20 15.86
CA ASN A 151 -9.47 3.56 16.27
C ASN A 151 -9.70 2.27 15.45
N ALA A 152 -9.92 1.16 16.13
CA ALA A 152 -10.38 -0.08 15.51
C ALA A 152 -11.91 -0.09 15.41
N VAL A 153 -12.44 -0.80 14.42
CA VAL A 153 -13.86 -1.18 14.38
C VAL A 153 -14.01 -2.44 15.23
N PRO A 154 -14.87 -2.45 16.28
CA PRO A 154 -15.05 -3.62 17.12
C PRO A 154 -15.49 -4.86 16.34
N LEU A 155 -15.02 -6.03 16.77
CA LEU A 155 -15.39 -7.31 16.18
C LEU A 155 -16.79 -7.73 16.69
N GLU A 156 -17.81 -7.59 15.83
CA GLU A 156 -19.20 -7.94 16.14
C GLU A 156 -19.75 -8.85 15.05
N ASN A 157 -20.33 -10.01 15.42
CA ASN A 157 -20.93 -10.99 14.51
C ASN A 157 -20.02 -11.32 13.29
N PRO A 158 -18.80 -11.79 13.53
CA PRO A 158 -17.81 -11.95 12.48
C PRO A 158 -18.18 -13.07 11.51
N ILE A 159 -17.96 -12.83 10.20
CA ILE A 159 -17.99 -13.84 9.16
C ILE A 159 -16.55 -14.05 8.72
N PHE A 160 -16.00 -15.23 8.99
CA PHE A 160 -14.62 -15.56 8.64
C PHE A 160 -14.53 -16.05 7.19
N LYS A 161 -13.49 -15.58 6.50
CA LYS A 161 -13.10 -16.01 5.16
C LYS A 161 -11.69 -16.59 5.20
N PRO A 162 -11.38 -17.67 4.48
CA PRO A 162 -10.06 -18.28 4.47
C PRO A 162 -9.03 -17.37 3.77
N VAL A 163 -7.80 -17.37 4.26
CA VAL A 163 -6.64 -16.91 3.48
C VAL A 163 -6.33 -18.00 2.45
N VAL A 164 -6.36 -17.63 1.16
CA VAL A 164 -6.17 -18.58 0.06
C VAL A 164 -4.80 -18.40 -0.61
N TYR A 165 -4.37 -19.43 -1.37
CA TYR A 165 -3.07 -19.45 -2.04
C TYR A 165 -2.74 -18.17 -2.83
N SER A 166 -3.71 -17.61 -3.57
CA SER A 166 -3.52 -16.37 -4.34
C SER A 166 -3.33 -15.10 -3.51
N ASN A 167 -3.54 -15.18 -2.20
CA ASN A 167 -3.28 -14.07 -1.28
C ASN A 167 -1.82 -14.01 -0.80
N LEU A 168 -1.02 -15.06 -1.04
CA LEU A 168 0.30 -15.22 -0.43
C LEU A 168 1.41 -14.62 -1.29
N ASP A 169 2.41 -14.06 -0.62
CA ASP A 169 3.67 -13.61 -1.20
C ASP A 169 4.78 -14.68 -1.12
N VAL A 170 5.99 -14.31 -1.53
CA VAL A 170 7.19 -15.18 -1.49
C VAL A 170 7.62 -15.58 -0.08
N ASN A 171 7.12 -14.94 0.96
CA ASN A 171 7.38 -15.24 2.36
C ASN A 171 6.28 -16.12 2.99
N HIS A 172 5.31 -16.59 2.20
CA HIS A 172 4.10 -17.29 2.66
C HIS A 172 3.22 -16.47 3.61
N HIS A 173 3.28 -15.14 3.51
CA HIS A 173 2.40 -14.21 4.21
C HIS A 173 1.38 -13.62 3.24
N ALA A 174 0.26 -13.13 3.76
CA ALA A 174 -0.67 -12.38 2.93
C ALA A 174 0.02 -11.14 2.35
N ASN A 175 0.05 -11.05 1.01
CA ASN A 175 0.60 -9.91 0.28
C ASN A 175 -0.12 -8.61 0.70
N ASN A 176 0.58 -7.49 0.73
CA ASN A 176 0.00 -6.19 1.06
C ASN A 176 -1.23 -5.85 0.20
N GLY A 177 -1.21 -6.18 -1.09
CA GLY A 177 -2.35 -6.01 -2.01
C GLY A 177 -3.56 -6.89 -1.66
N ALA A 178 -3.37 -8.05 -1.01
CA ALA A 178 -4.49 -8.92 -0.60
C ALA A 178 -5.40 -8.21 0.41
N TYR A 179 -4.85 -7.46 1.35
CA TYR A 179 -5.64 -6.68 2.30
C TYR A 179 -6.47 -5.60 1.60
N VAL A 180 -5.93 -4.97 0.57
CA VAL A 180 -6.68 -4.01 -0.25
C VAL A 180 -7.82 -4.72 -0.99
N THR A 181 -7.57 -5.89 -1.58
CA THR A 181 -8.61 -6.72 -2.22
C THR A 181 -9.72 -7.04 -1.22
N TRP A 182 -9.37 -7.54 -0.04
CA TRP A 182 -10.35 -7.91 0.97
C TRP A 182 -11.23 -6.72 1.38
N ILE A 183 -10.65 -5.53 1.53
CA ILE A 183 -11.42 -4.31 1.83
C ILE A 183 -12.34 -3.95 0.66
N MET A 184 -11.85 -3.96 -0.58
CA MET A 184 -12.68 -3.66 -1.75
C MET A 184 -13.86 -4.65 -1.86
N ASP A 185 -13.60 -5.94 -1.68
CA ASP A 185 -14.62 -7.01 -1.72
C ASP A 185 -15.65 -6.93 -0.57
N SER A 186 -15.41 -6.11 0.45
CA SER A 186 -16.37 -5.86 1.52
C SER A 186 -17.50 -4.89 1.14
N PHE A 187 -17.36 -4.19 0.01
CA PHE A 187 -18.39 -3.37 -0.61
C PHE A 187 -19.03 -4.15 -1.77
N ASP A 188 -20.32 -4.03 -1.95
CA ASP A 188 -21.02 -4.71 -3.04
C ASP A 188 -20.83 -4.01 -4.41
N ASP A 189 -21.22 -4.70 -5.48
CA ASP A 189 -21.10 -4.17 -6.84
C ASP A 189 -21.88 -2.85 -7.03
N ALA A 190 -23.08 -2.74 -6.45
CA ALA A 190 -23.90 -1.55 -6.56
C ALA A 190 -23.20 -0.31 -5.95
N PHE A 191 -22.51 -0.51 -4.81
CA PHE A 191 -21.69 0.53 -4.21
C PHE A 191 -20.54 0.94 -5.13
N HIS A 192 -19.80 -0.03 -5.67
CA HIS A 192 -18.70 0.22 -6.60
C HIS A 192 -19.15 0.90 -7.89
N GLN A 193 -20.35 0.62 -8.40
CA GLN A 193 -20.91 1.27 -9.60
C GLN A 193 -21.27 2.73 -9.35
N SER A 194 -21.70 3.08 -8.12
CA SER A 194 -22.17 4.40 -7.75
C SER A 194 -21.11 5.31 -7.09
N HIS A 195 -19.97 4.76 -6.70
CA HIS A 195 -18.93 5.50 -5.99
C HIS A 195 -17.53 5.27 -6.59
N ASP A 196 -16.70 6.29 -6.49
CA ASP A 196 -15.29 6.24 -6.83
C ASP A 196 -14.42 6.44 -5.59
N LEU A 197 -13.41 5.58 -5.40
CA LEU A 197 -12.44 5.72 -4.32
C LEU A 197 -11.60 6.98 -4.55
N SER A 198 -11.51 7.86 -3.57
CA SER A 198 -10.72 9.10 -3.65
C SER A 198 -9.55 9.14 -2.68
N PHE A 199 -9.62 8.35 -1.60
CA PHE A 199 -8.54 8.24 -0.62
C PHE A 199 -8.54 6.86 0.03
N LEU A 200 -7.36 6.33 0.30
CA LEU A 200 -7.16 5.12 1.09
C LEU A 200 -5.95 5.29 2.00
N ALA A 201 -6.14 5.07 3.30
CA ALA A 201 -5.07 4.91 4.26
C ALA A 201 -5.08 3.48 4.80
N ILE A 202 -3.93 2.83 4.86
CA ILE A 202 -3.78 1.47 5.37
C ILE A 202 -2.64 1.39 6.39
N ASN A 203 -2.89 0.71 7.51
CA ASN A 203 -1.91 0.41 8.53
C ASN A 203 -1.83 -1.10 8.69
N TYR A 204 -0.69 -1.69 8.34
CA TYR A 204 -0.38 -3.09 8.58
C TYR A 204 0.13 -3.24 10.01
N LEU A 205 -0.55 -4.04 10.82
CA LEU A 205 -0.30 -4.19 12.25
C LEU A 205 0.40 -5.51 12.56
N GLN A 206 0.00 -6.58 11.89
CA GLN A 206 0.57 -7.92 12.01
C GLN A 206 0.46 -8.68 10.68
N GLN A 207 1.30 -9.70 10.51
CA GLN A 207 1.27 -10.58 9.35
C GLN A 207 0.13 -11.59 9.47
N THR A 208 -0.46 -11.97 8.33
CA THR A 208 -1.47 -13.02 8.21
C THR A 208 -0.90 -14.16 7.36
N HIS A 209 -1.14 -15.41 7.78
CA HIS A 209 -0.52 -16.61 7.20
C HIS A 209 -1.54 -17.46 6.43
N ALA A 210 -1.03 -18.44 5.65
CA ALA A 210 -1.83 -19.32 4.78
C ALA A 210 -2.90 -20.17 5.50
N ASP A 211 -2.67 -20.50 6.77
CA ASP A 211 -3.53 -21.34 7.60
C ASP A 211 -4.52 -20.53 8.46
N ASP A 212 -4.65 -19.24 8.17
CA ASP A 212 -5.52 -18.32 8.89
C ASP A 212 -6.87 -18.11 8.19
N GLN A 213 -7.78 -17.57 8.95
CA GLN A 213 -9.03 -16.99 8.45
C GLN A 213 -9.09 -15.53 8.89
N TYR A 214 -9.67 -14.70 8.05
CA TYR A 214 -9.85 -13.27 8.36
C TYR A 214 -11.32 -12.88 8.37
N THR A 215 -11.62 -11.81 9.07
CA THR A 215 -12.89 -11.11 8.98
C THR A 215 -12.66 -9.62 8.85
N ILE A 216 -13.59 -8.95 8.20
CA ILE A 216 -13.56 -7.50 8.00
C ILE A 216 -14.73 -6.90 8.75
N MET A 217 -14.43 -5.93 9.58
CA MET A 217 -15.41 -5.04 10.20
C MET A 217 -15.30 -3.68 9.56
N LYS A 218 -16.43 -3.07 9.21
CA LYS A 218 -16.47 -1.71 8.66
C LYS A 218 -17.53 -0.87 9.33
N LYS A 219 -17.21 0.42 9.47
CA LYS A 219 -18.10 1.43 10.03
C LYS A 219 -18.01 2.70 9.21
N GLU A 220 -19.13 3.20 8.75
CA GLU A 220 -19.22 4.51 8.15
C GLU A 220 -19.11 5.57 9.26
N THR A 221 -18.15 6.49 9.13
CA THR A 221 -17.87 7.56 10.10
C THR A 221 -18.42 8.90 9.65
N ALA A 222 -18.57 9.09 8.35
CA ALA A 222 -19.24 10.17 7.66
C ALA A 222 -19.66 9.67 6.28
N GLU A 223 -20.50 10.42 5.55
CA GLU A 223 -20.95 10.03 4.22
C GLU A 223 -19.75 9.67 3.30
N GLY A 224 -19.70 8.42 2.87
CA GLY A 224 -18.63 7.87 2.03
C GLY A 224 -17.27 7.71 2.73
N ASP A 225 -17.16 7.95 4.04
CA ASP A 225 -15.92 7.77 4.82
C ASP A 225 -16.06 6.56 5.74
N PHE A 226 -15.30 5.51 5.46
CA PHE A 226 -15.35 4.25 6.19
C PHE A 226 -14.05 3.97 6.92
N LEU A 227 -14.17 3.55 8.17
CA LEU A 227 -13.10 2.91 8.93
C LEU A 227 -13.34 1.40 8.89
N CYS A 228 -12.29 0.65 8.54
CA CYS A 228 -12.32 -0.81 8.44
C CYS A 228 -11.22 -1.41 9.30
N SER A 229 -11.50 -2.56 9.90
CA SER A 229 -10.53 -3.39 10.62
C SER A 229 -10.57 -4.81 10.09
N ILE A 230 -9.41 -5.40 9.87
CA ILE A 230 -9.26 -6.81 9.50
C ILE A 230 -8.70 -7.56 10.69
N TYR A 231 -9.37 -8.64 11.07
CA TYR A 231 -8.98 -9.49 12.20
C TYR A 231 -8.56 -10.87 11.72
N SER A 232 -7.50 -11.41 12.31
CA SER A 232 -7.08 -12.79 12.19
C SER A 232 -7.87 -13.64 13.20
N GLN A 233 -8.39 -14.77 12.76
CA GLN A 233 -9.04 -15.73 13.67
C GLN A 233 -8.00 -16.46 14.51
N LYS A 234 -6.90 -16.88 13.89
CA LYS A 234 -5.85 -17.69 14.53
C LYS A 234 -5.32 -17.06 15.82
N ASN A 235 -5.09 -15.75 15.78
CA ASN A 235 -4.52 -15.02 16.91
C ASN A 235 -5.55 -14.16 17.64
N SER A 236 -6.79 -14.05 17.14
CA SER A 236 -7.85 -13.18 17.68
C SER A 236 -7.41 -11.72 17.80
N VAL A 237 -6.61 -11.22 16.84
CA VAL A 237 -6.05 -9.86 16.85
C VAL A 237 -6.39 -9.10 15.58
N GLU A 238 -6.39 -7.78 15.68
CA GLU A 238 -6.47 -6.89 14.52
C GLU A 238 -5.14 -6.92 13.78
N VAL A 239 -5.16 -7.31 12.49
CA VAL A 239 -3.97 -7.43 11.64
C VAL A 239 -3.78 -6.26 10.70
N CYS A 240 -4.87 -5.56 10.37
CA CYS A 240 -4.83 -4.41 9.47
C CYS A 240 -5.95 -3.43 9.79
N ARG A 241 -5.68 -2.15 9.61
CA ARG A 241 -6.66 -1.07 9.76
C ARG A 241 -6.62 -0.19 8.52
N VAL A 242 -7.82 0.13 8.00
CA VAL A 242 -7.96 0.87 6.75
C VAL A 242 -9.00 1.97 6.92
N ARG A 243 -8.74 3.15 6.32
CA ARG A 243 -9.75 4.18 6.08
C ARG A 243 -9.89 4.35 4.59
N THR A 244 -11.13 4.36 4.10
CA THR A 244 -11.45 4.65 2.70
C THR A 244 -12.40 5.84 2.61
N VAL A 245 -12.16 6.74 1.65
CA VAL A 245 -13.07 7.84 1.34
C VAL A 245 -13.53 7.70 -0.09
N TRP A 246 -14.85 7.68 -0.27
CA TRP A 246 -15.53 7.49 -1.53
C TRP A 246 -16.30 8.74 -1.93
N LYS A 247 -16.41 8.98 -3.21
CA LYS A 247 -17.21 10.07 -3.78
C LYS A 247 -18.29 9.48 -4.65
N GLY A 248 -19.54 9.93 -4.44
CA GLY A 248 -20.64 9.54 -5.33
C GLY A 248 -20.35 9.96 -6.76
N ARG A 249 -20.61 9.08 -7.71
CA ARG A 249 -20.56 9.39 -9.14
C ARG A 249 -21.73 10.30 -9.50
N ARG A 250 -21.44 11.34 -10.23
CA ARG A 250 -22.45 12.23 -10.82
C ARG A 250 -22.89 11.72 -12.19
#